data_4073198723cafcb3daa51172ee86314f
#
_entry.id   4073198723cafcb3daa51172ee86314f
#
_cell.length_a   1.000
_cell.length_b   1.000
_cell.length_c   1.000
_cell.angle_alpha   90.00
_cell.angle_beta   90.00
_cell.angle_gamma   90.00
#
_symmetry.space_group_name_H-M   'P 1'
#
loop_
_entity.id
_entity.type
_entity.pdbx_description
1 polymer ?
#
loop_
_entity_poly.entity_id
_entity_poly.type
_entity_poly.pdbx_seq_one_letter_code
_entity_poly.pdbx_strand_id
1 'polypeptide(L)'
;GNNMLSDKPTFGPGGNGDWFYRDGGKSTVQAPAWLEKIGLDAYEYEAGRGVVAGEESLRAVGEAAAAHGIRMSLHAPYFISLSGAVEEKRLASIDYIRKSLWAAELLGADTIVIHSGSAGKMSRAEAMRLSCDTLARVMQAVGDTSIRLGIETMGKVNQLGTLDEVIEQCRVDPHYHPVVDFGHMNARERGGLFPDCDSYRRVFSAVAERLGDAYARHLHCHFSRIAYTDGGEKRHLTFADEQYGPAFEPLMEAIIREGVCPRIICESDGTMA
;
A
#
# COMPACT_ATOMS: atom_id res chain seq x y z
N GLY A 1 -19.93 -11.76 1.57
CA GLY A 1 -19.87 -10.43 1.04
C GLY A 1 -19.22 -10.41 -0.32
N ASN A 2 -19.78 -9.64 -1.20
CA ASN A 2 -19.30 -9.53 -2.57
C ASN A 2 -17.92 -8.85 -2.58
N ASN A 3 -16.85 -9.65 -2.70
CA ASN A 3 -15.49 -9.16 -2.87
C ASN A 3 -15.22 -8.68 -4.30
N MET A 4 -16.23 -8.12 -4.97
CA MET A 4 -16.01 -7.59 -6.31
C MET A 4 -15.14 -6.35 -6.25
N LEU A 5 -14.06 -6.35 -7.04
CA LEU A 5 -13.22 -5.19 -7.21
C LEU A 5 -14.01 -4.06 -7.87
N SER A 6 -13.62 -2.82 -7.60
CA SER A 6 -14.32 -1.65 -8.12
C SER A 6 -14.23 -1.55 -9.64
N ASP A 7 -15.31 -1.12 -10.29
CA ASP A 7 -15.32 -0.80 -11.71
C ASP A 7 -14.97 0.67 -12.00
N LYS A 8 -14.56 1.40 -10.96
CA LYS A 8 -14.10 2.79 -11.03
C LYS A 8 -12.90 3.00 -10.11
N PRO A 9 -12.08 4.02 -10.33
CA PRO A 9 -11.05 4.41 -9.39
C PRO A 9 -11.65 4.76 -8.03
N THR A 10 -10.96 4.40 -6.94
CA THR A 10 -11.38 4.73 -5.58
C THR A 10 -10.27 5.49 -4.86
N PHE A 11 -10.66 6.35 -3.92
CA PHE A 11 -9.75 7.28 -3.26
C PHE A 11 -10.06 7.36 -1.77
N GLY A 12 -9.03 7.45 -0.96
CA GLY A 12 -9.20 7.63 0.47
C GLY A 12 -7.88 7.81 1.22
N PRO A 13 -7.95 8.03 2.54
CA PRO A 13 -6.77 8.25 3.36
C PRO A 13 -6.13 6.97 3.86
N GLY A 14 -4.85 7.07 4.22
CA GLY A 14 -4.19 6.13 5.11
C GLY A 14 -4.32 6.63 6.55
N GLY A 15 -5.16 5.97 7.33
CA GLY A 15 -5.42 6.35 8.71
C GLY A 15 -6.29 7.60 8.88
N ASN A 16 -6.40 8.05 10.13
CA ASN A 16 -7.18 9.22 10.49
C ASN A 16 -6.29 10.46 10.48
N GLY A 17 -6.62 11.42 9.63
CA GLY A 17 -5.88 12.68 9.52
C GLY A 17 -6.50 13.82 10.32
N ASP A 18 -5.82 14.98 10.31
CA ASP A 18 -6.25 16.17 11.05
C ASP A 18 -7.65 16.64 10.65
N TRP A 19 -8.01 16.54 9.38
CA TRP A 19 -9.33 16.94 8.89
C TRP A 19 -10.44 16.13 9.57
N PHE A 20 -10.27 14.81 9.68
CA PHE A 20 -11.22 13.94 10.38
C PHE A 20 -11.42 14.41 11.84
N TYR A 21 -10.32 14.67 12.55
CA TYR A 21 -10.39 15.11 13.95
C TYR A 21 -10.98 16.51 14.10
N ARG A 22 -10.68 17.42 13.19
CA ARG A 22 -11.29 18.78 13.19
C ARG A 22 -12.78 18.74 12.97
N ASP A 23 -13.28 17.78 12.19
CA ASP A 23 -14.72 17.59 11.96
C ASP A 23 -15.42 16.83 13.10
N GLY A 24 -14.71 16.57 14.20
CA GLY A 24 -15.29 15.95 15.40
C GLY A 24 -15.08 14.45 15.50
N GLY A 25 -14.29 13.85 14.60
CA GLY A 25 -13.95 12.43 14.70
C GLY A 25 -13.13 12.11 15.94
N LYS A 26 -13.43 10.98 16.59
CA LYS A 26 -12.77 10.54 17.82
C LYS A 26 -12.21 9.14 17.72
N SER A 27 -12.82 8.27 16.92
CA SER A 27 -12.43 6.88 16.78
C SER A 27 -12.64 6.40 15.35
N THR A 28 -11.89 5.39 14.97
CA THR A 28 -11.88 4.86 13.58
C THR A 28 -13.26 4.37 13.13
N VAL A 29 -14.10 3.89 14.01
CA VAL A 29 -15.45 3.43 13.65
C VAL A 29 -16.31 4.54 13.05
N GLN A 30 -15.99 5.80 13.32
CA GLN A 30 -16.69 6.97 12.78
C GLN A 30 -16.16 7.39 11.40
N ALA A 31 -14.98 6.89 10.99
CA ALA A 31 -14.36 7.30 9.75
C ALA A 31 -15.18 6.92 8.50
N PRO A 32 -15.75 5.72 8.36
CA PRO A 32 -16.52 5.39 7.15
C PRO A 32 -17.68 6.33 6.86
N ALA A 33 -18.48 6.70 7.84
CA ALA A 33 -19.59 7.64 7.65
C ALA A 33 -19.08 9.03 7.24
N TRP A 34 -18.00 9.48 7.85
CA TRP A 34 -17.38 10.76 7.52
C TRP A 34 -16.82 10.76 6.09
N LEU A 35 -16.15 9.68 5.67
CA LEU A 35 -15.60 9.54 4.32
C LEU A 35 -16.71 9.58 3.26
N GLU A 36 -17.79 8.85 3.47
CA GLU A 36 -18.95 8.90 2.57
C GLU A 36 -19.47 10.33 2.45
N LYS A 37 -19.60 11.03 3.56
CA LYS A 37 -20.07 12.41 3.59
C LYS A 37 -19.22 13.37 2.76
N ILE A 38 -17.90 13.19 2.79
CA ILE A 38 -16.97 14.06 2.03
C ILE A 38 -16.66 13.52 0.62
N GLY A 39 -17.32 12.44 0.19
CA GLY A 39 -17.21 11.93 -1.16
C GLY A 39 -16.02 11.01 -1.42
N LEU A 40 -15.42 10.43 -0.39
CA LEU A 40 -14.35 9.43 -0.51
C LEU A 40 -14.93 8.02 -0.33
N ASP A 41 -14.21 7.03 -0.84
CA ASP A 41 -14.72 5.66 -0.93
C ASP A 41 -13.69 4.57 -0.58
N ALA A 42 -12.53 4.95 -0.06
CA ALA A 42 -11.51 4.00 0.39
C ALA A 42 -10.87 4.47 1.69
N TYR A 43 -10.33 3.50 2.44
CA TYR A 43 -9.62 3.76 3.68
C TYR A 43 -8.60 2.65 3.91
N GLU A 44 -7.36 3.02 4.24
CA GLU A 44 -6.34 2.06 4.64
C GLU A 44 -6.12 2.14 6.15
N TYR A 45 -6.47 1.06 6.84
CA TYR A 45 -6.28 0.95 8.28
C TYR A 45 -4.78 0.84 8.59
N GLU A 46 -4.29 1.71 9.48
CA GLU A 46 -2.86 1.78 9.81
C GLU A 46 -2.53 0.87 10.99
N ALA A 47 -1.83 -0.23 10.69
CA ALA A 47 -1.30 -1.14 11.70
C ALA A 47 0.24 -1.18 11.64
N GLY A 48 0.88 -0.08 11.25
CA GLY A 48 2.34 0.01 11.09
C GLY A 48 3.11 -0.33 12.35
N ARG A 49 2.56 -0.08 13.53
CA ARG A 49 3.16 -0.40 14.83
C ARG A 49 2.63 -1.70 15.44
N GLY A 50 1.89 -2.49 14.66
CA GLY A 50 1.26 -3.72 15.06
C GLY A 50 -0.24 -3.60 15.15
N VAL A 51 -0.92 -4.76 15.11
CA VAL A 51 -2.37 -4.83 15.30
C VAL A 51 -2.64 -4.87 16.80
N VAL A 52 -3.13 -3.77 17.36
CA VAL A 52 -3.41 -3.64 18.80
C VAL A 52 -4.91 -3.66 19.13
N ALA A 53 -5.76 -3.34 18.15
CA ALA A 53 -7.21 -3.37 18.33
C ALA A 53 -7.72 -4.80 18.51
N GLY A 54 -8.75 -4.98 19.32
CA GLY A 54 -9.39 -6.27 19.53
C GLY A 54 -10.40 -6.62 18.45
N GLU A 55 -10.85 -7.84 18.47
CA GLU A 55 -11.79 -8.39 17.48
C GLU A 55 -13.04 -7.56 17.32
N GLU A 56 -13.68 -7.21 18.44
CA GLU A 56 -14.93 -6.44 18.45
C GLU A 56 -14.78 -5.07 17.79
N SER A 57 -13.67 -4.37 18.12
CA SER A 57 -13.37 -3.05 17.57
C SER A 57 -13.12 -3.11 16.06
N LEU A 58 -12.34 -4.10 15.60
CA LEU A 58 -12.06 -4.28 14.17
C LEU A 58 -13.32 -4.64 13.39
N ARG A 59 -14.15 -5.52 13.95
CA ARG A 59 -15.42 -5.93 13.34
C ARG A 59 -16.37 -4.73 13.21
N ALA A 60 -16.45 -3.88 14.22
CA ALA A 60 -17.29 -2.68 14.19
C ALA A 60 -16.85 -1.72 13.08
N VAL A 61 -15.55 -1.53 12.89
CA VAL A 61 -15.03 -0.72 11.77
C VAL A 61 -15.41 -1.34 10.43
N GLY A 62 -15.26 -2.65 10.29
CA GLY A 62 -15.63 -3.38 9.07
C GLY A 62 -17.11 -3.26 8.74
N GLU A 63 -17.98 -3.37 9.72
CA GLU A 63 -19.43 -3.20 9.55
C GLU A 63 -19.78 -1.78 9.13
N ALA A 64 -19.16 -0.77 9.73
CA ALA A 64 -19.34 0.62 9.35
C ALA A 64 -18.87 0.87 7.92
N ALA A 65 -17.72 0.33 7.54
CA ALA A 65 -17.21 0.45 6.18
C ALA A 65 -18.18 -0.16 5.16
N ALA A 66 -18.68 -1.35 5.42
CA ALA A 66 -19.66 -2.01 4.55
C ALA A 66 -20.96 -1.19 4.43
N ALA A 67 -21.44 -0.63 5.53
CA ALA A 67 -22.66 0.18 5.57
C ALA A 67 -22.53 1.48 4.76
N HIS A 68 -21.33 2.04 4.68
CA HIS A 68 -21.07 3.33 4.02
C HIS A 68 -20.34 3.19 2.68
N GLY A 69 -20.18 1.97 2.15
CA GLY A 69 -19.57 1.73 0.85
C GLY A 69 -18.08 2.07 0.78
N ILE A 70 -17.37 1.94 1.90
CA ILE A 70 -15.94 2.24 1.98
C ILE A 70 -15.13 0.95 1.79
N ARG A 71 -14.23 0.96 0.80
CA ARG A 71 -13.34 -0.15 0.53
C ARG A 71 -12.12 -0.09 1.44
N MET A 72 -11.89 -1.18 2.15
CA MET A 72 -10.86 -1.25 3.18
C MET A 72 -9.62 -1.99 2.71
N SER A 73 -8.48 -1.49 3.14
CA SER A 73 -7.19 -2.19 3.13
C SER A 73 -6.55 -2.03 4.51
N LEU A 74 -5.47 -2.76 4.76
CA LEU A 74 -4.73 -2.67 6.01
C LEU A 74 -3.23 -2.58 5.70
N HIS A 75 -2.56 -1.57 6.27
CA HIS A 75 -1.10 -1.50 6.22
C HIS A 75 -0.52 -2.36 7.33
N ALA A 76 0.23 -3.39 6.96
CA ALA A 76 0.86 -4.31 7.90
C ALA A 76 2.02 -3.64 8.67
N PRO A 77 2.50 -4.24 9.77
CA PRO A 77 3.56 -3.65 10.58
C PRO A 77 4.84 -3.36 9.83
N TYR A 78 5.46 -2.22 10.12
CA TYR A 78 6.73 -1.79 9.51
C TYR A 78 7.90 -2.70 9.86
N PHE A 79 7.81 -3.43 10.96
CA PHE A 79 8.88 -4.31 11.42
C PHE A 79 8.86 -5.71 10.81
N ILE A 80 7.95 -5.98 9.87
CA ILE A 80 8.02 -7.19 9.05
C ILE A 80 9.32 -7.16 8.27
N SER A 81 10.08 -8.26 8.34
CA SER A 81 11.41 -8.39 7.76
C SER A 81 11.44 -9.57 6.78
N LEU A 82 11.17 -9.30 5.51
CA LEU A 82 11.15 -10.36 4.49
C LEU A 82 12.53 -10.84 4.12
N SER A 83 13.54 -9.97 4.20
CA SER A 83 14.92 -10.23 3.75
C SER A 83 15.98 -10.08 4.83
N GLY A 84 15.56 -9.96 6.11
CA GLY A 84 16.51 -9.83 7.21
C GLY A 84 17.48 -11.00 7.29
N ALA A 85 18.76 -10.72 7.65
CA ALA A 85 19.80 -11.72 7.74
C ALA A 85 19.51 -12.80 8.81
N VAL A 86 18.79 -12.44 9.86
CA VAL A 86 18.45 -13.35 10.97
C VAL A 86 17.17 -14.12 10.61
N GLU A 87 17.29 -15.43 10.47
CA GLU A 87 16.18 -16.31 10.07
C GLU A 87 14.98 -16.20 11.00
N GLU A 88 15.20 -16.17 12.33
CA GLU A 88 14.10 -16.06 13.30
C GLU A 88 13.24 -14.82 13.07
N LYS A 89 13.85 -13.71 12.65
CA LYS A 89 13.11 -12.48 12.33
C LYS A 89 12.29 -12.63 11.06
N ARG A 90 12.82 -13.32 10.05
CA ARG A 90 12.05 -13.60 8.82
C ARG A 90 10.86 -14.51 9.13
N LEU A 91 11.08 -15.54 9.96
CA LEU A 91 10.01 -16.47 10.36
C LEU A 91 8.97 -15.77 11.25
N ALA A 92 9.38 -14.88 12.13
CA ALA A 92 8.45 -14.07 12.93
C ALA A 92 7.55 -13.19 12.04
N SER A 93 8.06 -12.76 10.89
CA SER A 93 7.28 -11.98 9.92
C SER A 93 6.06 -12.74 9.41
N ILE A 94 6.13 -14.07 9.34
CA ILE A 94 5.00 -14.92 8.94
C ILE A 94 3.85 -14.75 9.94
N ASP A 95 4.14 -14.74 11.23
CA ASP A 95 3.11 -14.56 12.25
C ASP A 95 2.51 -13.16 12.23
N TYR A 96 3.32 -12.14 11.98
CA TYR A 96 2.80 -10.77 11.82
C TYR A 96 1.89 -10.64 10.59
N ILE A 97 2.22 -11.31 9.51
CA ILE A 97 1.38 -11.34 8.31
C ILE A 97 0.07 -12.09 8.59
N ARG A 98 0.13 -13.22 9.28
CA ARG A 98 -1.07 -13.96 9.69
C ARG A 98 -2.01 -13.08 10.53
N LYS A 99 -1.46 -12.37 11.49
CA LYS A 99 -2.25 -11.48 12.33
C LYS A 99 -2.84 -10.32 11.54
N SER A 100 -2.10 -9.80 10.57
CA SER A 100 -2.61 -8.77 9.65
C SER A 100 -3.76 -9.29 8.80
N LEU A 101 -3.68 -10.52 8.32
CA LEU A 101 -4.77 -11.16 7.56
C LEU A 101 -6.00 -11.37 8.44
N TRP A 102 -5.81 -11.80 9.68
CA TRP A 102 -6.90 -11.93 10.65
C TRP A 102 -7.62 -10.58 10.86
N ALA A 103 -6.86 -9.52 11.09
CA ALA A 103 -7.42 -8.19 11.26
C ALA A 103 -8.12 -7.70 9.99
N ALA A 104 -7.52 -7.96 8.82
CA ALA A 104 -8.09 -7.59 7.52
C ALA A 104 -9.44 -8.26 7.28
N GLU A 105 -9.58 -9.53 7.64
CA GLU A 105 -10.88 -10.24 7.54
C GLU A 105 -11.95 -9.54 8.37
N LEU A 106 -11.65 -9.16 9.60
CA LEU A 106 -12.59 -8.48 10.48
C LEU A 106 -12.98 -7.10 9.95
N LEU A 107 -12.03 -6.38 9.36
CA LEU A 107 -12.25 -5.10 8.73
C LEU A 107 -13.01 -5.18 7.40
N GLY A 108 -13.21 -6.36 6.86
CA GLY A 108 -13.72 -6.53 5.50
C GLY A 108 -12.74 -6.01 4.45
N ALA A 109 -11.45 -5.95 4.77
CA ALA A 109 -10.41 -5.50 3.86
C ALA A 109 -10.10 -6.56 2.80
N ASP A 110 -9.85 -6.14 1.59
CA ASP A 110 -9.50 -7.01 0.48
C ASP A 110 -7.99 -7.04 0.17
N THR A 111 -7.22 -6.23 0.87
CA THR A 111 -5.78 -6.08 0.63
C THR A 111 -5.06 -5.77 1.94
N ILE A 112 -3.92 -6.42 2.16
CA ILE A 112 -2.93 -5.97 3.15
C ILE A 112 -1.72 -5.43 2.40
N VAL A 113 -1.02 -4.45 2.98
CA VAL A 113 0.18 -3.85 2.39
C VAL A 113 1.40 -4.21 3.24
N ILE A 114 2.41 -4.78 2.60
CA ILE A 114 3.63 -5.27 3.23
C ILE A 114 4.82 -4.56 2.58
N HIS A 115 5.77 -4.10 3.39
CA HIS A 115 7.03 -3.57 2.89
C HIS A 115 7.88 -4.66 2.24
N SER A 116 8.57 -4.32 1.16
CA SER A 116 9.30 -5.27 0.31
C SER A 116 10.59 -5.83 0.93
N GLY A 117 11.11 -5.22 1.99
CA GLY A 117 12.31 -5.66 2.68
C GLY A 117 13.48 -4.67 2.56
N SER A 118 14.62 -5.06 3.12
CA SER A 118 15.84 -4.24 3.11
C SER A 118 17.01 -5.06 2.61
N ALA A 119 17.94 -4.43 1.91
CA ALA A 119 19.19 -5.08 1.53
C ALA A 119 20.17 -5.15 2.73
N GLY A 120 20.11 -4.19 3.66
CA GLY A 120 21.05 -4.15 4.76
C GLY A 120 22.49 -4.08 4.26
N LYS A 121 23.32 -5.00 4.73
CA LYS A 121 24.72 -5.15 4.31
C LYS A 121 24.93 -6.21 3.24
N MET A 122 23.88 -6.89 2.81
CA MET A 122 23.98 -7.94 1.78
C MET A 122 23.75 -7.35 0.39
N SER A 123 24.09 -8.13 -0.63
CA SER A 123 23.78 -7.75 -2.01
C SER A 123 22.28 -7.71 -2.24
N ARG A 124 21.84 -6.92 -3.23
CA ARG A 124 20.43 -6.89 -3.60
C ARG A 124 19.93 -8.26 -4.06
N ALA A 125 20.76 -9.00 -4.79
CA ALA A 125 20.42 -10.35 -5.25
C ALA A 125 20.15 -11.30 -4.07
N GLU A 126 20.99 -11.25 -3.02
CA GLU A 126 20.79 -12.07 -1.82
C GLU A 126 19.56 -11.64 -1.04
N ALA A 127 19.34 -10.33 -0.88
CA ALA A 127 18.14 -9.81 -0.22
C ALA A 127 16.86 -10.23 -0.97
N MET A 128 16.88 -10.19 -2.30
CA MET A 128 15.76 -10.66 -3.12
C MET A 128 15.51 -12.14 -2.94
N ARG A 129 16.57 -12.95 -2.93
CA ARG A 129 16.45 -14.40 -2.71
C ARG A 129 15.80 -14.70 -1.36
N LEU A 130 16.25 -14.03 -0.30
CA LEU A 130 15.69 -14.21 1.04
C LEU A 130 14.23 -13.74 1.12
N SER A 131 13.90 -12.60 0.52
CA SER A 131 12.53 -12.10 0.55
C SER A 131 11.58 -13.03 -0.22
N CYS A 132 11.99 -13.53 -1.38
CA CYS A 132 11.18 -14.49 -2.15
C CYS A 132 11.01 -15.81 -1.41
N ASP A 133 12.04 -16.30 -0.73
CA ASP A 133 11.94 -17.50 0.12
C ASP A 133 10.93 -17.28 1.26
N THR A 134 11.02 -16.14 1.95
CA THR A 134 10.08 -15.80 3.01
C THR A 134 8.65 -15.70 2.49
N LEU A 135 8.45 -15.07 1.34
CA LEU A 135 7.12 -14.96 0.71
C LEU A 135 6.55 -16.33 0.33
N ALA A 136 7.37 -17.25 -0.14
CA ALA A 136 6.94 -18.62 -0.41
C ALA A 136 6.51 -19.34 0.87
N ARG A 137 7.26 -19.17 1.96
CA ARG A 137 6.93 -19.73 3.28
C ARG A 137 5.65 -19.13 3.85
N VAL A 138 5.40 -17.85 3.62
CA VAL A 138 4.14 -17.20 4.01
C VAL A 138 2.96 -17.93 3.39
N MET A 139 3.00 -18.20 2.10
CA MET A 139 1.90 -18.87 1.41
C MET A 139 1.71 -20.32 1.88
N GLN A 140 2.78 -21.01 2.21
CA GLN A 140 2.70 -22.35 2.82
C GLN A 140 2.00 -22.32 4.17
N ALA A 141 2.24 -21.27 4.96
CA ALA A 141 1.67 -21.13 6.30
C ALA A 141 0.24 -20.61 6.28
N VAL A 142 -0.07 -19.68 5.37
CA VAL A 142 -1.38 -19.02 5.28
C VAL A 142 -2.39 -19.86 4.49
N GLY A 143 -1.94 -20.53 3.43
CA GLY A 143 -2.81 -21.25 2.52
C GLY A 143 -3.63 -20.30 1.65
N ASP A 144 -4.80 -20.76 1.22
CA ASP A 144 -5.66 -19.96 0.36
C ASP A 144 -6.35 -18.84 1.13
N THR A 145 -6.45 -17.68 0.50
CA THR A 145 -7.12 -16.50 1.04
C THR A 145 -7.67 -15.66 -0.11
N SER A 146 -8.81 -15.00 0.12
CA SER A 146 -9.36 -14.02 -0.84
C SER A 146 -8.71 -12.64 -0.71
N ILE A 147 -7.92 -12.41 0.35
CA ILE A 147 -7.25 -11.14 0.59
C ILE A 147 -5.97 -11.09 -0.24
N ARG A 148 -5.77 -9.99 -0.97
CA ARG A 148 -4.54 -9.75 -1.71
C ARG A 148 -3.42 -9.35 -0.76
N LEU A 149 -2.25 -9.95 -0.94
CA LEU A 149 -1.04 -9.58 -0.20
C LEU A 149 -0.24 -8.61 -1.08
N GLY A 150 -0.31 -7.34 -0.74
CA GLY A 150 0.34 -6.28 -1.51
C GLY A 150 1.78 -6.06 -1.07
N ILE A 151 2.70 -5.99 -2.03
CA ILE A 151 4.12 -5.72 -1.77
C ILE A 151 4.42 -4.33 -2.31
N GLU A 152 4.90 -3.46 -1.45
CA GLU A 152 5.01 -2.03 -1.71
C GLU A 152 6.37 -1.63 -2.29
N THR A 153 6.35 -0.73 -3.28
CA THR A 153 7.55 -0.03 -3.74
C THR A 153 8.02 0.95 -2.65
N MET A 154 9.33 0.98 -2.38
CA MET A 154 9.89 1.69 -1.25
C MET A 154 10.75 2.88 -1.68
N GLY A 155 10.90 3.83 -0.75
CA GLY A 155 11.52 5.13 -1.06
C GLY A 155 12.98 5.27 -0.71
N LYS A 156 13.51 4.44 0.21
CA LYS A 156 14.93 4.51 0.60
C LYS A 156 15.77 3.62 -0.30
N VAL A 157 16.91 4.13 -0.74
CA VAL A 157 17.80 3.42 -1.67
C VAL A 157 18.24 2.06 -1.12
N ASN A 158 18.44 1.96 0.20
CA ASN A 158 18.86 0.70 0.83
C ASN A 158 17.73 -0.31 1.05
N GLN A 159 16.49 0.07 0.83
CA GLN A 159 15.37 -0.88 0.84
C GLN A 159 15.30 -1.61 -0.50
N LEU A 160 14.82 -2.85 -0.50
CA LEU A 160 14.23 -3.44 -1.69
C LEU A 160 13.00 -2.60 -2.07
N GLY A 161 12.46 -2.82 -3.23
CA GLY A 161 11.21 -2.14 -3.59
C GLY A 161 11.33 -1.16 -4.74
N THR A 162 12.27 -1.38 -5.67
CA THR A 162 12.10 -0.85 -7.02
C THR A 162 10.88 -1.52 -7.64
N LEU A 163 10.28 -0.92 -8.65
CA LEU A 163 9.13 -1.53 -9.32
C LEU A 163 9.48 -2.93 -9.85
N ASP A 164 10.64 -3.09 -10.47
CA ASP A 164 11.10 -4.39 -10.99
C ASP A 164 11.23 -5.43 -9.88
N GLU A 165 11.79 -5.06 -8.74
CA GLU A 165 11.93 -5.97 -7.60
C GLU A 165 10.58 -6.39 -7.05
N VAL A 166 9.65 -5.45 -6.89
CA VAL A 166 8.29 -5.76 -6.42
C VAL A 166 7.57 -6.69 -7.40
N ILE A 167 7.68 -6.46 -8.68
CA ILE A 167 7.09 -7.34 -9.69
C ILE A 167 7.67 -8.75 -9.59
N GLU A 168 8.99 -8.88 -9.41
CA GLU A 168 9.63 -10.19 -9.23
C GLU A 168 9.15 -10.89 -7.95
N GLN A 169 9.01 -10.16 -6.85
CA GLN A 169 8.45 -10.71 -5.61
C GLN A 169 7.02 -11.21 -5.81
N CYS A 170 6.21 -10.49 -6.56
CA CYS A 170 4.83 -10.89 -6.85
C CYS A 170 4.72 -12.17 -7.69
N ARG A 171 5.77 -12.54 -8.42
CA ARG A 171 5.79 -13.79 -9.20
C ARG A 171 5.91 -15.05 -8.36
N VAL A 172 6.23 -14.91 -7.06
CA VAL A 172 6.34 -16.06 -6.16
C VAL A 172 5.01 -16.79 -6.02
N ASP A 173 3.90 -16.06 -6.01
CA ASP A 173 2.57 -16.64 -5.87
C ASP A 173 1.51 -15.66 -6.38
N PRO A 174 0.41 -16.14 -7.00
CA PRO A 174 -0.65 -15.26 -7.52
C PRO A 174 -1.36 -14.40 -6.48
N HIS A 175 -1.28 -14.72 -5.19
CA HIS A 175 -1.86 -13.90 -4.12
C HIS A 175 -1.10 -12.59 -3.90
N TYR A 176 0.15 -12.50 -4.36
CA TYR A 176 0.94 -11.28 -4.25
C TYR A 176 0.62 -10.30 -5.36
N HIS A 177 0.35 -9.06 -4.98
CA HIS A 177 0.04 -7.96 -5.90
C HIS A 177 0.99 -6.79 -5.62
N PRO A 178 1.43 -6.07 -6.66
CA PRO A 178 2.22 -4.87 -6.41
C PRO A 178 1.37 -3.78 -5.77
N VAL A 179 1.96 -3.08 -4.82
CA VAL A 179 1.44 -1.82 -4.30
C VAL A 179 2.42 -0.74 -4.73
N VAL A 180 1.97 0.16 -5.58
CA VAL A 180 2.84 1.20 -6.13
C VAL A 180 2.67 2.48 -5.31
N ASP A 181 3.71 2.85 -4.61
CA ASP A 181 3.81 4.14 -3.93
C ASP A 181 4.57 5.10 -4.84
N PHE A 182 3.85 6.00 -5.48
CA PHE A 182 4.44 6.94 -6.44
C PHE A 182 5.37 7.95 -5.75
N GLY A 183 5.06 8.34 -4.53
CA GLY A 183 5.93 9.19 -3.73
C GLY A 183 7.25 8.53 -3.41
N HIS A 184 7.21 7.26 -2.98
CA HIS A 184 8.42 6.48 -2.73
C HIS A 184 9.29 6.34 -3.98
N MET A 185 8.69 5.99 -5.11
CA MET A 185 9.43 5.82 -6.37
C MET A 185 10.13 7.12 -6.76
N ASN A 186 9.41 8.24 -6.70
CA ASN A 186 9.97 9.56 -7.02
C ASN A 186 11.10 9.94 -6.06
N ALA A 187 10.91 9.74 -4.76
CA ALA A 187 11.92 10.05 -3.76
C ALA A 187 13.19 9.19 -3.92
N ARG A 188 13.03 7.92 -4.25
CA ARG A 188 14.15 7.00 -4.49
C ARG A 188 15.05 7.48 -5.62
N GLU A 189 14.45 8.03 -6.69
CA GLU A 189 15.16 8.59 -7.84
C GLU A 189 15.55 10.07 -7.64
N ARG A 190 15.33 10.62 -6.46
CA ARG A 190 15.63 12.01 -6.11
C ARG A 190 14.88 13.01 -7.00
N GLY A 191 13.63 12.68 -7.29
CA GLY A 191 12.75 13.53 -8.07
C GLY A 191 12.78 13.27 -9.57
N GLY A 192 11.85 13.90 -10.28
CA GLY A 192 11.82 13.89 -11.74
C GLY A 192 11.32 12.61 -12.39
N LEU A 193 10.82 11.64 -11.62
CA LEU A 193 10.38 10.36 -12.18
C LEU A 193 9.02 10.45 -12.88
N PHE A 194 8.16 11.34 -12.42
CA PHE A 194 6.79 11.49 -12.94
C PHE A 194 6.50 12.91 -13.44
N PRO A 195 7.19 13.35 -14.52
CA PRO A 195 7.00 14.71 -15.05
C PRO A 195 5.68 14.89 -15.82
N ASP A 196 5.07 13.80 -16.28
CA ASP A 196 3.91 13.85 -17.16
C ASP A 196 3.01 12.62 -17.05
N CYS A 197 1.91 12.60 -17.78
CA CYS A 197 0.98 11.49 -17.85
C CYS A 197 1.65 10.20 -18.33
N ASP A 198 2.50 10.25 -19.33
CA ASP A 198 3.11 9.06 -19.92
C ASP A 198 4.04 8.34 -18.93
N SER A 199 4.71 9.07 -18.04
CA SER A 199 5.55 8.47 -17.01
C SER A 199 4.75 7.63 -16.02
N TYR A 200 3.55 8.07 -15.66
CA TYR A 200 2.62 7.28 -14.85
C TYR A 200 2.05 6.09 -15.65
N ARG A 201 1.70 6.29 -16.92
CA ARG A 201 1.18 5.22 -17.78
C ARG A 201 2.16 4.07 -17.90
N ARG A 202 3.46 4.35 -17.96
CA ARG A 202 4.51 3.33 -18.02
C ARG A 202 4.50 2.39 -16.81
N VAL A 203 4.10 2.86 -15.64
CA VAL A 203 3.96 2.01 -14.44
C VAL A 203 2.84 0.99 -14.65
N PHE A 204 1.67 1.42 -15.08
CA PHE A 204 0.54 0.53 -15.36
C PHE A 204 0.89 -0.47 -16.48
N SER A 205 1.55 -0.01 -17.53
CA SER A 205 1.99 -0.87 -18.64
C SER A 205 2.99 -1.92 -18.18
N ALA A 206 3.96 -1.56 -17.34
CA ALA A 206 4.95 -2.51 -16.81
C ALA A 206 4.28 -3.62 -15.99
N VAL A 207 3.32 -3.26 -15.16
CA VAL A 207 2.56 -4.23 -14.36
C VAL A 207 1.73 -5.15 -15.29
N ALA A 208 1.04 -4.57 -16.27
CA ALA A 208 0.22 -5.33 -17.23
C ALA A 208 1.05 -6.31 -18.04
N GLU A 209 2.18 -5.88 -18.56
CA GLU A 209 3.07 -6.73 -19.39
C GLU A 209 3.68 -7.89 -18.59
N ARG A 210 4.02 -7.67 -17.33
CA ARG A 210 4.77 -8.64 -16.55
C ARG A 210 3.90 -9.52 -15.66
N LEU A 211 2.74 -9.04 -15.22
CA LEU A 211 1.83 -9.76 -14.32
C LEU A 211 0.44 -9.99 -14.91
N GLY A 212 0.04 -9.22 -15.91
CA GLY A 212 -1.26 -9.33 -16.55
C GLY A 212 -2.12 -8.09 -16.36
N ASP A 213 -3.09 -7.91 -17.26
CA ASP A 213 -3.97 -6.73 -17.30
C ASP A 213 -4.82 -6.58 -16.03
N ALA A 214 -5.25 -7.69 -15.44
CA ALA A 214 -6.06 -7.65 -14.22
C ALA A 214 -5.29 -7.03 -13.04
N TYR A 215 -3.99 -7.29 -12.94
CA TYR A 215 -3.12 -6.71 -11.91
C TYR A 215 -2.98 -5.20 -12.09
N ALA A 216 -2.84 -4.74 -13.32
CA ALA A 216 -2.75 -3.31 -13.60
C ALA A 216 -4.09 -2.60 -13.41
N ARG A 217 -5.20 -3.22 -13.83
CA ARG A 217 -6.53 -2.62 -13.74
C ARG A 217 -6.92 -2.26 -12.33
N HIS A 218 -6.60 -3.13 -11.36
CA HIS A 218 -6.97 -2.95 -9.95
C HIS A 218 -5.76 -2.71 -9.05
N LEU A 219 -4.77 -1.99 -9.57
CA LEU A 219 -3.57 -1.68 -8.83
C LEU A 219 -3.89 -0.93 -7.54
N HIS A 220 -3.29 -1.37 -6.44
CA HIS A 220 -3.34 -0.65 -5.17
C HIS A 220 -2.19 0.35 -5.15
N CYS A 221 -2.50 1.63 -4.91
CA CYS A 221 -1.51 2.70 -4.99
C CYS A 221 -1.50 3.53 -3.72
N HIS A 222 -0.31 3.98 -3.36
CA HIS A 222 -0.11 5.05 -2.40
C HIS A 222 0.34 6.30 -3.13
N PHE A 223 -0.12 7.44 -2.69
CA PHE A 223 0.27 8.72 -3.25
C PHE A 223 0.53 9.74 -2.14
N SER A 224 1.69 10.35 -2.18
CA SER A 224 2.07 11.47 -1.31
C SER A 224 3.25 12.21 -1.92
N ARG A 225 3.48 13.43 -1.44
CA ARG A 225 4.72 14.15 -1.73
C ARG A 225 5.72 13.82 -0.65
N ILE A 226 6.93 13.45 -1.03
CA ILE A 226 7.96 12.97 -0.12
C ILE A 226 9.23 13.78 -0.34
N ALA A 227 9.77 14.37 0.75
CA ALA A 227 11.09 14.99 0.74
C ALA A 227 12.16 13.89 0.61
N TYR A 228 13.22 14.18 -0.13
CA TYR A 228 14.29 13.24 -0.39
C TYR A 228 15.67 13.88 -0.26
N THR A 229 16.66 13.00 -0.07
CA THR A 229 18.08 13.30 -0.07
C THR A 229 18.78 12.30 -1.00
N ASP A 230 20.11 12.27 -1.04
CA ASP A 230 20.85 11.30 -1.83
C ASP A 230 20.55 9.83 -1.43
N GLY A 231 20.08 9.60 -0.20
CA GLY A 231 19.64 8.27 0.26
C GLY A 231 18.21 7.91 -0.13
N GLY A 232 17.49 8.77 -0.86
CA GLY A 232 16.10 8.61 -1.21
C GLY A 232 15.16 9.28 -0.21
N GLU A 233 14.08 8.59 0.17
CA GLU A 233 13.06 9.11 1.07
C GLU A 233 13.62 9.69 2.37
N LYS A 234 13.14 10.88 2.74
CA LYS A 234 13.43 11.54 4.01
C LYS A 234 12.18 11.59 4.90
N ARG A 235 11.10 12.17 4.39
CA ARG A 235 9.82 12.29 5.12
C ARG A 235 8.66 12.54 4.17
N HIS A 236 7.46 12.17 4.59
CA HIS A 236 6.24 12.54 3.91
C HIS A 236 5.92 14.03 4.14
N LEU A 237 5.30 14.65 3.15
CA LEU A 237 4.91 16.06 3.16
C LEU A 237 3.39 16.19 2.99
N THR A 238 2.87 17.38 3.18
CA THR A 238 1.47 17.70 2.85
C THR A 238 1.34 18.04 1.37
N PHE A 239 0.12 18.02 0.83
CA PHE A 239 -0.15 18.45 -0.54
C PHE A 239 0.10 19.95 -0.77
N ALA A 240 0.21 20.73 0.31
CA ALA A 240 0.59 22.14 0.23
C ALA A 240 2.07 22.35 -0.08
N ASP A 241 2.92 21.35 0.16
CA ASP A 241 4.34 21.41 -0.14
C ASP A 241 4.58 21.18 -1.64
N GLU A 242 4.99 22.20 -2.37
CA GLU A 242 5.17 22.11 -3.82
C GLU A 242 6.61 21.82 -4.26
N GLN A 243 7.59 21.95 -3.34
CA GLN A 243 9.02 21.79 -3.65
C GLN A 243 9.36 20.38 -4.14
N TYR A 244 8.70 19.36 -3.59
CA TYR A 244 8.91 17.97 -3.95
C TYR A 244 7.68 17.42 -4.65
N GLY A 245 7.88 16.61 -5.68
CA GLY A 245 6.81 15.90 -6.34
C GLY A 245 6.50 14.55 -5.69
N PRO A 246 5.77 13.72 -6.37
CA PRO A 246 5.25 13.90 -7.73
C PRO A 246 3.96 14.73 -7.78
N ALA A 247 3.59 15.21 -8.97
CA ALA A 247 2.32 15.90 -9.18
C ALA A 247 1.18 14.88 -9.36
N PHE A 248 0.01 15.22 -8.83
CA PHE A 248 -1.16 14.31 -8.83
C PHE A 248 -1.96 14.35 -10.13
N GLU A 249 -2.12 15.51 -10.74
CA GLU A 249 -2.96 15.69 -11.92
C GLU A 249 -2.57 14.80 -13.12
N PRO A 250 -1.27 14.65 -13.45
CA PRO A 250 -0.88 13.74 -14.53
C PRO A 250 -1.19 12.27 -14.24
N LEU A 251 -1.23 11.88 -12.96
CA LEU A 251 -1.65 10.52 -12.57
C LEU A 251 -3.15 10.33 -12.88
N MET A 252 -3.98 11.32 -12.59
CA MET A 252 -5.41 11.25 -12.90
C MET A 252 -5.65 11.12 -14.41
N GLU A 253 -4.88 11.86 -15.20
CA GLU A 253 -4.95 11.75 -16.65
C GLU A 253 -4.55 10.34 -17.13
N ALA A 254 -3.50 9.76 -16.55
CA ALA A 254 -3.06 8.42 -16.89
C ALA A 254 -4.13 7.37 -16.57
N ILE A 255 -4.77 7.47 -15.41
CA ILE A 255 -5.84 6.56 -15.00
C ILE A 255 -7.00 6.60 -16.02
N ILE A 256 -7.40 7.78 -16.44
CA ILE A 256 -8.48 7.95 -17.42
C ILE A 256 -8.08 7.36 -18.77
N ARG A 257 -6.88 7.66 -19.27
CA ARG A 257 -6.40 7.18 -20.56
C ARG A 257 -6.21 5.66 -20.62
N GLU A 258 -5.74 5.07 -19.54
CA GLU A 258 -5.56 3.61 -19.46
C GLU A 258 -6.87 2.87 -19.17
N GLY A 259 -7.91 3.56 -18.72
CA GLY A 259 -9.18 2.95 -18.35
C GLY A 259 -9.06 2.00 -17.18
N VAL A 260 -8.12 2.25 -16.26
CA VAL A 260 -7.89 1.42 -15.08
C VAL A 260 -8.69 1.90 -13.89
N CYS A 261 -8.85 1.03 -12.90
CA CYS A 261 -9.64 1.26 -11.70
C CYS A 261 -8.80 1.04 -10.44
N PRO A 262 -7.69 1.77 -10.26
CA PRO A 262 -6.84 1.61 -9.09
C PRO A 262 -7.52 2.13 -7.84
N ARG A 263 -7.03 1.69 -6.69
CA ARG A 263 -7.32 2.33 -5.41
C ARG A 263 -6.14 3.22 -5.06
N ILE A 264 -6.42 4.50 -4.85
CA ILE A 264 -5.40 5.49 -4.48
C ILE A 264 -5.57 5.85 -3.03
N ILE A 265 -4.64 5.43 -2.21
CA ILE A 265 -4.55 5.81 -0.80
C ILE A 265 -3.61 7.00 -0.70
N CYS A 266 -4.18 8.14 -0.30
CA CYS A 266 -3.41 9.36 -0.14
C CYS A 266 -2.83 9.43 1.26
N GLU A 267 -1.51 9.42 1.33
CA GLU A 267 -0.78 9.57 2.56
C GLU A 267 -0.17 10.96 2.64
N SER A 268 -0.36 11.63 3.75
CA SER A 268 0.12 12.99 3.97
C SER A 268 0.44 13.16 5.44
N ASP A 269 1.48 13.94 5.74
CA ASP A 269 1.83 14.25 7.12
C ASP A 269 0.73 15.14 7.72
N GLY A 270 -0.14 14.54 8.52
CA GLY A 270 -1.19 15.18 9.30
C GLY A 270 -2.49 15.50 8.59
N THR A 271 -2.57 15.53 7.27
CA THR A 271 -3.81 15.96 6.58
C THR A 271 -3.93 15.40 5.18
N MET A 272 -5.19 15.29 4.73
CA MET A 272 -5.61 14.88 3.41
C MET A 272 -5.70 16.02 2.39
N ALA A 273 -5.54 17.24 2.82
CA ALA A 273 -5.76 18.42 1.98
C ALA A 273 -4.75 18.61 0.85
#